data_ac0a9ab52ce654a6efda9e671399f522
#
_entry.id   ac0a9ab52ce654a6efda9e671399f522
#
_cell.length_a   1.000
_cell.length_b   1.000
_cell.length_c   1.000
_cell.angle_alpha   90.00
_cell.angle_beta   90.00
_cell.angle_gamma   90.00
#
_symmetry.space_group_name_H-M   'P 1'
#
loop_
_entity.id
_entity.type
_entity.pdbx_description
1 polymer ?
#
loop_
_entity_poly.entity_id
_entity_poly.type
_entity_poly.pdbx_seq_one_letter_code
_entity_poly.pdbx_strand_id
1 'polypeptide(L)'
;MTVQVGLLLVCLILVLGAVPLLAHHSFAAEYDANKPIKITGTVTKVEWMNPHARFYVDVKEADGKMTSWNFELGAIPVLLKQGWRKDSLKAGDQVYVEGSLAKDGSKSANARLVKLPDGRRVFAGSSAGDAAPNQ
;
A
#
# COMPACT_ATOMS: atom_id res chain seq x y z
N MET A 1 26.91 28.39 27.93
CA MET A 1 25.79 28.59 26.96
C MET A 1 26.11 28.04 25.58
N THR A 2 27.30 28.15 25.04
CA THR A 2 27.64 27.69 23.67
C THR A 2 27.61 26.19 23.47
N VAL A 3 28.01 25.37 24.44
CA VAL A 3 28.03 23.89 24.33
C VAL A 3 26.62 23.33 24.37
N GLN A 4 25.71 23.86 25.18
CA GLN A 4 24.33 23.40 25.29
C GLN A 4 23.51 23.73 24.03
N VAL A 5 23.72 24.85 23.39
CA VAL A 5 23.07 25.23 22.14
C VAL A 5 23.55 24.32 20.99
N GLY A 6 24.85 24.01 20.95
CA GLY A 6 25.42 23.08 19.96
C GLY A 6 24.86 21.67 20.08
N LEU A 7 24.69 21.16 21.30
CA LEU A 7 24.14 19.84 21.56
C LEU A 7 22.66 19.75 21.15
N LEU A 8 21.87 20.77 21.42
CA LEU A 8 20.45 20.86 21.00
C LEU A 8 20.28 20.90 19.47
N LEU A 9 21.14 21.63 18.75
CA LEU A 9 21.15 21.67 17.30
C LEU A 9 21.52 20.34 16.66
N VAL A 10 22.51 19.63 17.20
CA VAL A 10 22.90 18.29 16.72
C VAL A 10 21.77 17.27 16.94
N CYS A 11 21.12 17.30 18.10
CA CYS A 11 19.96 16.43 18.37
C CYS A 11 18.77 16.72 17.45
N LEU A 12 18.50 17.98 17.14
CA LEU A 12 17.42 18.37 16.23
C LEU A 12 17.68 17.90 14.78
N ILE A 13 18.92 17.97 14.31
CA ILE A 13 19.31 17.49 12.98
C ILE A 13 19.19 15.97 12.89
N LEU A 14 19.55 15.22 13.93
CA LEU A 14 19.43 13.76 13.99
C LEU A 14 17.97 13.29 13.97
N VAL A 15 17.07 14.03 14.62
CA VAL A 15 15.63 13.70 14.63
C VAL A 15 14.98 13.99 13.27
N LEU A 16 15.35 15.06 12.59
CA LEU A 16 14.83 15.43 11.27
C LEU A 16 15.31 14.51 10.13
N GLY A 17 16.50 13.89 10.30
CA GLY A 17 17.04 12.95 9.32
C GLY A 17 16.48 11.54 9.39
N ALA A 18 15.79 11.15 10.46
CA ALA A 18 15.31 9.79 10.70
C ALA A 18 13.94 9.46 10.07
N VAL A 19 13.14 10.47 9.73
CA VAL A 19 11.76 10.29 9.30
C VAL A 19 11.60 9.54 7.96
N PRO A 20 12.40 9.81 6.90
CA PRO A 20 12.26 9.05 5.65
C PRO A 20 12.79 7.61 5.73
N LEU A 21 13.71 7.30 6.62
CA LEU A 21 14.25 5.94 6.80
C LEU A 21 13.19 4.95 7.35
N LEU A 22 12.31 5.39 8.22
CA LEU A 22 11.29 4.55 8.83
C LEU A 22 10.23 4.10 7.81
N ALA A 23 9.88 4.92 6.83
CA ALA A 23 8.90 4.58 5.80
C ALA A 23 9.42 3.52 4.81
N HIS A 24 10.69 3.58 4.42
CA HIS A 24 11.30 2.57 3.56
C HIS A 24 11.55 1.23 4.28
N HIS A 25 11.89 1.27 5.56
CA HIS A 25 12.05 0.06 6.37
C HIS A 25 10.75 -0.69 6.60
N SER A 26 9.62 -0.01 6.65
CA SER A 26 8.30 -0.62 6.86
C SER A 26 7.90 -1.54 5.69
N PHE A 27 8.00 -1.08 4.42
CA PHE A 27 7.69 -1.91 3.26
C PHE A 27 8.61 -3.15 3.19
N ALA A 28 9.92 -2.94 3.22
CA ALA A 28 10.92 -4.02 3.10
C ALA A 28 10.87 -5.02 4.26
N ALA A 29 10.34 -4.63 5.42
CA ALA A 29 10.14 -5.52 6.54
C ALA A 29 8.96 -6.49 6.31
N GLU A 30 7.88 -6.01 5.69
CA GLU A 30 6.62 -6.75 5.58
C GLU A 30 6.40 -7.39 4.20
N TYR A 31 6.88 -6.77 3.11
CA TYR A 31 6.60 -7.18 1.75
C TYR A 31 7.87 -7.49 0.94
N ASP A 32 7.74 -8.37 -0.04
CA ASP A 32 8.84 -8.80 -0.91
C ASP A 32 8.63 -8.24 -2.33
N ALA A 33 9.41 -7.21 -2.70
CA ALA A 33 9.36 -6.62 -4.02
C ALA A 33 9.69 -7.60 -5.16
N ASN A 34 10.42 -8.68 -4.86
CA ASN A 34 10.78 -9.72 -5.83
C ASN A 34 9.70 -10.81 -5.98
N LYS A 35 8.60 -10.70 -5.23
CA LYS A 35 7.44 -11.60 -5.36
C LYS A 35 6.21 -10.83 -5.81
N PRO A 36 6.16 -10.42 -7.09
CA PRO A 36 5.00 -9.74 -7.63
C PRO A 36 3.81 -10.70 -7.71
N ILE A 37 2.61 -10.17 -7.42
CA ILE A 37 1.36 -10.89 -7.58
C ILE A 37 0.38 -10.10 -8.45
N LYS A 38 -0.53 -10.83 -9.10
CA LYS A 38 -1.64 -10.29 -9.88
C LYS A 38 -2.90 -11.06 -9.50
N ILE A 39 -3.89 -10.36 -9.03
CA ILE A 39 -5.11 -10.96 -8.49
C ILE A 39 -6.33 -10.26 -9.07
N THR A 40 -7.31 -11.05 -9.48
CA THR A 40 -8.65 -10.60 -9.82
C THR A 40 -9.64 -11.22 -8.84
N GLY A 41 -10.56 -10.43 -8.34
CA GLY A 41 -11.57 -10.92 -7.41
C GLY A 41 -12.62 -9.87 -7.05
N THR A 42 -13.44 -10.21 -6.06
CA THR A 42 -14.54 -9.37 -5.60
C THR A 42 -14.17 -8.69 -4.29
N VAL A 43 -14.31 -7.37 -4.22
CA VAL A 43 -14.10 -6.59 -2.99
C VAL A 43 -15.16 -6.99 -1.96
N THR A 44 -14.73 -7.31 -0.75
CA THR A 44 -15.62 -7.64 0.37
C THR A 44 -15.68 -6.52 1.42
N LYS A 45 -14.60 -5.76 1.57
CA LYS A 45 -14.48 -4.69 2.56
C LYS A 45 -13.47 -3.64 2.11
N VAL A 46 -13.69 -2.40 2.47
CA VAL A 46 -12.73 -1.29 2.32
C VAL A 46 -12.56 -0.58 3.66
N GLU A 47 -11.32 -0.37 4.06
CA GLU A 47 -10.94 0.39 5.25
C GLU A 47 -10.21 1.66 4.81
N TRP A 48 -10.93 2.76 4.76
CA TRP A 48 -10.40 4.07 4.38
C TRP A 48 -9.95 4.83 5.62
N MET A 49 -8.75 4.52 6.12
CA MET A 49 -8.21 5.06 7.36
C MET A 49 -6.70 5.23 7.31
N ASN A 50 -6.16 6.06 8.22
CA ASN A 50 -4.73 6.20 8.44
C ASN A 50 -4.21 5.11 9.41
N PRO A 51 -2.90 4.74 9.35
CA PRO A 51 -1.85 5.31 8.48
C PRO A 51 -1.94 4.90 7.03
N HIS A 52 -2.49 3.73 6.71
CA HIS A 52 -2.67 3.20 5.36
C HIS A 52 -4.09 2.67 5.17
N ALA A 53 -4.70 2.98 4.03
CA ALA A 53 -5.96 2.36 3.64
C ALA A 53 -5.74 0.88 3.28
N ARG A 54 -6.80 0.08 3.38
CA ARG A 54 -6.80 -1.35 3.05
C ARG A 54 -8.10 -1.73 2.35
N PHE A 55 -8.05 -2.79 1.57
CA PHE A 55 -9.25 -3.46 1.08
C PHE A 55 -9.04 -4.97 1.02
N TYR A 56 -10.15 -5.68 1.05
CA TYR A 56 -10.19 -7.13 1.10
C TYR A 56 -10.88 -7.65 -0.15
N VAL A 57 -10.35 -8.74 -0.71
CA VAL A 57 -10.81 -9.31 -1.97
C VAL A 57 -10.97 -10.81 -1.82
N ASP A 58 -12.14 -11.33 -2.14
CA ASP A 58 -12.36 -12.74 -2.27
C ASP A 58 -12.04 -13.21 -3.69
N VAL A 59 -11.21 -14.23 -3.77
CA VAL A 59 -10.74 -14.86 -5.01
C VAL A 59 -11.26 -16.29 -5.08
N LYS A 60 -11.87 -16.64 -6.18
CA LYS A 60 -12.23 -18.03 -6.44
C LYS A 60 -11.03 -18.76 -7.05
N GLU A 61 -10.49 -19.71 -6.31
CA GLU A 61 -9.37 -20.54 -6.75
C GLU A 61 -9.81 -21.57 -7.81
N ALA A 62 -8.85 -22.17 -8.50
CA ALA A 62 -9.12 -23.17 -9.54
C ALA A 62 -9.87 -24.41 -9.02
N ASP A 63 -9.70 -24.76 -7.75
CA ASP A 63 -10.41 -25.87 -7.08
C ASP A 63 -11.82 -25.48 -6.58
N GLY A 64 -12.26 -24.24 -6.85
CA GLY A 64 -13.55 -23.70 -6.45
C GLY A 64 -13.60 -23.10 -5.03
N LYS A 65 -12.53 -23.22 -4.25
CA LYS A 65 -12.45 -22.59 -2.92
C LYS A 65 -12.36 -21.09 -3.04
N MET A 66 -12.87 -20.40 -2.02
CA MET A 66 -12.72 -18.95 -1.87
C MET A 66 -11.54 -18.65 -0.96
N THR A 67 -10.64 -17.78 -1.42
CA THR A 67 -9.52 -17.27 -0.64
C THR A 67 -9.68 -15.79 -0.45
N SER A 68 -9.63 -15.32 0.81
CA SER A 68 -9.68 -13.89 1.12
C SER A 68 -8.28 -13.31 1.17
N TRP A 69 -8.08 -12.22 0.42
CA TRP A 69 -6.84 -11.47 0.35
C TRP A 69 -6.99 -10.10 1.01
N ASN A 70 -5.93 -9.66 1.70
CA ASN A 70 -5.81 -8.32 2.27
C ASN A 70 -4.79 -7.51 1.47
N PHE A 71 -5.20 -6.36 0.94
CA PHE A 71 -4.34 -5.44 0.21
C PHE A 71 -4.14 -4.15 0.98
N GLU A 72 -2.88 -3.84 1.28
CA GLU A 72 -2.50 -2.54 1.81
C GLU A 72 -2.32 -1.54 0.66
N LEU A 73 -2.94 -0.38 0.82
CA LEU A 73 -2.75 0.80 -0.03
C LEU A 73 -1.78 1.79 0.66
N GLY A 74 -1.49 2.90 0.00
CA GLY A 74 -0.76 4.00 0.61
C GLY A 74 -1.57 4.80 1.63
N ALA A 75 -0.95 5.86 2.16
CA ALA A 75 -1.62 6.83 3.01
C ALA A 75 -2.70 7.61 2.25
N ILE A 76 -3.78 7.96 2.91
CA ILE A 76 -4.91 8.68 2.29
C ILE A 76 -4.50 9.92 1.51
N PRO A 77 -3.62 10.82 2.01
CA PRO A 77 -3.19 11.99 1.23
C PRO A 77 -2.51 11.64 -0.10
N VAL A 78 -1.74 10.55 -0.13
CA VAL A 78 -1.09 10.05 -1.35
C VAL A 78 -2.13 9.51 -2.32
N LEU A 79 -3.06 8.69 -1.84
CA LEU A 79 -4.14 8.12 -2.64
C LEU A 79 -5.01 9.19 -3.30
N LEU A 80 -5.39 10.22 -2.54
CA LEU A 80 -6.18 11.35 -3.08
C LEU A 80 -5.46 12.06 -4.23
N LYS A 81 -4.14 12.26 -4.14
CA LYS A 81 -3.33 12.83 -5.22
C LYS A 81 -3.27 11.93 -6.46
N GLN A 82 -3.39 10.63 -6.28
CA GLN A 82 -3.41 9.62 -7.36
C GLN A 82 -4.81 9.43 -7.97
N GLY A 83 -5.78 10.20 -7.55
CA GLY A 83 -7.15 10.14 -8.09
C GLY A 83 -8.10 9.20 -7.35
N TRP A 84 -7.68 8.61 -6.24
CA TRP A 84 -8.56 7.85 -5.38
C TRP A 84 -9.56 8.73 -4.65
N ARG A 85 -10.70 8.15 -4.29
CA ARG A 85 -11.71 8.71 -3.40
C ARG A 85 -12.16 7.61 -2.44
N LYS A 86 -12.78 8.01 -1.33
CA LYS A 86 -13.29 7.07 -0.32
C LYS A 86 -14.22 6.00 -0.91
N ASP A 87 -14.92 6.33 -1.98
CA ASP A 87 -15.90 5.49 -2.67
C ASP A 87 -15.39 4.92 -4.00
N SER A 88 -14.07 4.99 -4.26
CA SER A 88 -13.45 4.40 -5.47
C SER A 88 -13.63 2.89 -5.55
N LEU A 89 -13.71 2.22 -4.39
CA LEU A 89 -14.04 0.80 -4.26
C LEU A 89 -15.15 0.62 -3.24
N LYS A 90 -16.00 -0.36 -3.50
CA LYS A 90 -17.10 -0.77 -2.61
C LYS A 90 -17.19 -2.30 -2.57
N ALA A 91 -17.75 -2.84 -1.50
CA ALA A 91 -18.07 -4.27 -1.44
C ALA A 91 -18.95 -4.68 -2.63
N GLY A 92 -18.61 -5.79 -3.28
CA GLY A 92 -19.24 -6.28 -4.50
C GLY A 92 -18.53 -5.88 -5.80
N ASP A 93 -17.62 -4.92 -5.77
CA ASP A 93 -16.87 -4.50 -6.95
C ASP A 93 -15.89 -5.59 -7.42
N GLN A 94 -15.80 -5.78 -8.73
CA GLN A 94 -14.75 -6.57 -9.35
C GLN A 94 -13.50 -5.71 -9.54
N VAL A 95 -12.36 -6.23 -9.10
CA VAL A 95 -11.07 -5.53 -9.21
C VAL A 95 -9.98 -6.43 -9.74
N TYR A 96 -9.00 -5.80 -10.39
CA TYR A 96 -7.70 -6.40 -10.67
C TYR A 96 -6.64 -5.63 -9.91
N VAL A 97 -5.76 -6.35 -9.21
CA VAL A 97 -4.72 -5.78 -8.34
C VAL A 97 -3.35 -6.36 -8.72
N GLU A 98 -2.37 -5.49 -8.86
CA GLU A 98 -0.95 -5.84 -8.90
C GLU A 98 -0.27 -5.37 -7.62
N GLY A 99 0.63 -6.18 -7.07
CA GLY A 99 1.30 -5.83 -5.84
C GLY A 99 2.47 -6.75 -5.50
N SER A 100 2.95 -6.64 -4.27
CA SER A 100 4.05 -7.42 -3.72
C SER A 100 3.55 -8.25 -2.54
N LEU A 101 3.89 -9.54 -2.55
CA LEU A 101 3.44 -10.50 -1.54
C LEU A 101 4.04 -10.21 -0.17
N ALA A 102 3.28 -10.47 0.88
CA ALA A 102 3.80 -10.44 2.24
C ALA A 102 4.86 -11.53 2.46
N LYS A 103 5.91 -11.19 3.21
CA LYS A 103 7.04 -12.09 3.51
C LYS A 103 6.68 -13.23 4.47
N ASP A 104 5.65 -13.03 5.29
CA ASP A 104 5.20 -14.00 6.29
C ASP A 104 4.40 -15.17 5.70
N GLY A 105 4.17 -15.18 4.39
CA GLY A 105 3.39 -16.21 3.69
C GLY A 105 1.88 -16.08 3.82
N SER A 106 1.38 -15.04 4.50
CA SER A 106 -0.05 -14.77 4.57
C SER A 106 -0.63 -14.38 3.20
N LYS A 107 -1.97 -14.45 3.07
CA LYS A 107 -2.72 -13.92 1.91
C LYS A 107 -2.86 -12.40 2.02
N SER A 108 -1.72 -11.72 2.13
CA SER A 108 -1.61 -10.28 2.25
C SER A 108 -0.59 -9.74 1.24
N ALA A 109 -0.83 -8.54 0.74
CA ALA A 109 0.06 -7.90 -0.21
C ALA A 109 -0.01 -6.37 -0.10
N ASN A 110 1.09 -5.72 -0.47
CA ASN A 110 1.09 -4.29 -0.70
C ASN A 110 0.66 -4.02 -2.15
N ALA A 111 -0.45 -3.33 -2.35
CA ALA A 111 -0.95 -2.99 -3.66
C ALA A 111 -0.08 -1.90 -4.31
N ARG A 112 0.27 -2.09 -5.57
CA ARG A 112 0.98 -1.11 -6.40
C ARG A 112 0.04 -0.44 -7.39
N LEU A 113 -0.79 -1.23 -8.06
CA LEU A 113 -1.73 -0.78 -9.07
C LEU A 113 -3.06 -1.50 -8.89
N VAL A 114 -4.14 -0.76 -9.03
CA VAL A 114 -5.51 -1.30 -9.00
C VAL A 114 -6.26 -0.83 -10.25
N LYS A 115 -6.91 -1.77 -10.96
CA LYS A 115 -7.91 -1.45 -11.97
C LYS A 115 -9.27 -1.39 -11.29
N LEU A 116 -9.85 -0.19 -11.27
CA LEU A 116 -11.14 0.11 -10.66
C LEU A 116 -12.30 -0.41 -11.54
N PRO A 117 -13.54 -0.51 -10.97
CA PRO A 117 -14.72 -0.93 -11.74
C PRO A 117 -15.03 -0.05 -12.95
N ASP A 118 -14.67 1.24 -12.90
CA ASP A 118 -14.83 2.18 -14.02
C ASP A 118 -13.78 2.02 -15.13
N GLY A 119 -12.85 1.05 -14.97
CA GLY A 119 -11.80 0.74 -15.92
C GLY A 119 -10.50 1.53 -15.74
N ARG A 120 -10.47 2.55 -14.88
CA ARG A 120 -9.25 3.30 -14.61
C ARG A 120 -8.22 2.42 -13.89
N ARG A 121 -6.98 2.53 -14.31
CA ARG A 121 -5.82 1.97 -13.61
C ARG A 121 -5.22 3.07 -12.75
N VAL A 122 -5.16 2.85 -11.46
CA VAL A 122 -4.68 3.84 -10.49
C VAL A 122 -3.53 3.28 -9.68
N PHE A 123 -2.53 4.14 -9.43
CA PHE A 123 -1.43 3.82 -8.54
C PHE A 123 -1.95 3.73 -7.10
N ALA A 124 -1.54 2.70 -6.38
CA ALA A 124 -2.08 2.39 -5.05
C ALA A 124 -1.27 3.01 -3.90
N GLY A 125 -0.35 3.91 -4.19
CA GLY A 125 0.43 4.63 -3.18
C GLY A 125 1.46 3.76 -2.45
N SER A 126 1.94 2.68 -3.09
CA SER A 126 2.97 1.81 -2.54
C SER A 126 4.20 2.61 -2.10
N SER A 127 4.73 2.29 -0.92
CA SER A 127 5.99 2.85 -0.42
C SER A 127 7.24 2.18 -1.01
N ALA A 128 7.07 1.21 -1.90
CA ALA A 128 8.18 0.54 -2.60
C ALA A 128 8.96 1.47 -3.56
N GLY A 129 8.56 2.73 -3.68
CA GLY A 129 9.29 3.74 -4.46
C GLY A 129 9.14 3.61 -5.97
N ASP A 130 8.24 2.78 -6.45
CA ASP A 130 8.05 2.58 -7.88
C ASP A 130 7.32 3.76 -8.49
N ALA A 131 7.97 4.41 -9.43
CA ALA A 131 7.33 5.33 -10.36
C ALA A 131 6.11 4.63 -10.98
N ALA A 132 5.05 5.39 -11.21
CA ALA A 132 3.89 4.91 -11.96
C ALA A 132 4.38 4.16 -13.21
N PRO A 133 3.82 2.98 -13.54
CA PRO A 133 4.20 2.30 -14.76
C PRO A 133 4.02 3.26 -15.93
N ASN A 134 5.06 3.44 -16.72
CA ASN A 134 4.99 4.21 -17.95
C ASN A 134 3.78 3.70 -18.75
N GLN A 135 2.91 4.64 -19.12
CA GLN A 135 1.74 4.38 -19.95
C GLN A 135 2.15 3.87 -21.30
#